data_79840dd5e4218b33d5e7f72263d8818d
#
_entry.id   79840dd5e4218b33d5e7f72263d8818d
#
_cell.length_a   1.000
_cell.length_b   1.000
_cell.length_c   1.000
_cell.angle_alpha   90.00
_cell.angle_beta   90.00
_cell.angle_gamma   90.00
#
_symmetry.space_group_name_H-M   'P 1'
#
loop_
_entity.id
_entity.type
_entity.pdbx_description
1 polymer ?
#
loop_
_entity_poly.entity_id
_entity_poly.type
_entity_poly.pdbx_seq_one_letter_code
_entity_poly.pdbx_strand_id
1 'polypeptide(L)'
;MNQFKELLQASFKSNDTEEWLDVYFTRPIGLVFAFMWKKLGVHPNAVTILSMFFGMGAGYMFYFTDLCHNLGGIVLLMLANFCDSTDGQLARMTGKKTLWGRILDDFAGDVWFFCIYLAICLRLQHQPMPYTHTNWGIWIWMLAAIAGFLCHSPQSSLSDYYRQIHLFFLKGEAGSELDSYAEQHSIYKSLSGKGNFWAKAFHYNYA
;
A
#
# COMPACT_ATOMS: atom_id res chain seq x y z
N MET A 1 19.88 18.23 16.08
CA MET A 1 20.16 17.61 14.73
C MET A 1 20.42 16.11 14.83
N ASN A 2 21.07 15.59 15.87
CA ASN A 2 21.32 14.14 16.05
C ASN A 2 20.04 13.33 16.30
N GLN A 3 19.15 13.82 17.17
CA GLN A 3 17.92 13.11 17.55
C GLN A 3 16.96 12.85 16.35
N PHE A 4 16.84 13.78 15.42
CA PHE A 4 16.04 13.59 14.20
C PHE A 4 16.65 12.53 13.30
N LYS A 5 18.00 12.53 13.15
CA LYS A 5 18.70 11.51 12.37
C LYS A 5 18.57 10.10 12.98
N GLU A 6 18.64 10.00 14.29
CA GLU A 6 18.45 8.72 15.01
C GLU A 6 17.01 8.20 14.83
N LEU A 7 16.01 9.07 14.94
CA LEU A 7 14.61 8.72 14.72
C LEU A 7 14.34 8.36 13.25
N LEU A 8 14.98 9.06 12.32
CA LEU A 8 14.88 8.73 10.89
C LEU A 8 15.50 7.35 10.60
N GLN A 9 16.67 7.05 11.14
CA GLN A 9 17.30 5.74 11.02
C GLN A 9 16.47 4.62 11.67
N ALA A 10 15.87 4.89 12.83
CA ALA A 10 14.95 3.96 13.49
C ALA A 10 13.62 3.76 12.71
N SER A 11 13.29 4.67 11.80
CA SER A 11 12.10 4.56 10.95
C SER A 11 12.30 3.64 9.74
N PHE A 12 13.55 3.35 9.35
CA PHE A 12 13.85 2.43 8.25
C PHE A 12 13.60 0.98 8.66
N LYS A 13 13.06 0.17 7.75
CA LYS A 13 12.99 -1.29 7.92
C LYS A 13 14.40 -1.87 7.82
N SER A 14 15.19 -1.44 6.82
CA SER A 14 16.62 -1.76 6.65
C SER A 14 17.27 -0.75 5.70
N ASN A 15 18.54 -0.41 5.93
CA ASN A 15 19.29 0.48 5.04
C ASN A 15 19.54 -0.15 3.65
N ASP A 16 19.52 -1.50 3.55
CA ASP A 16 19.85 -2.21 2.33
C ASP A 16 18.62 -2.51 1.45
N THR A 17 17.41 -2.39 2.01
CA THR A 17 16.16 -2.73 1.32
C THR A 17 15.29 -1.53 0.97
N GLU A 18 15.67 -0.34 1.44
CA GLU A 18 14.94 0.90 1.14
C GLU A 18 15.43 1.50 -0.18
N GLU A 19 14.51 1.95 -1.02
CA GLU A 19 14.84 2.64 -2.26
C GLU A 19 15.41 4.04 -1.99
N TRP A 20 16.26 4.54 -2.90
CA TRP A 20 16.86 5.86 -2.76
C TRP A 20 15.81 6.98 -2.57
N LEU A 21 14.71 6.91 -3.32
CA LEU A 21 13.62 7.88 -3.22
C LEU A 21 12.94 7.83 -1.84
N ASP A 22 12.77 6.64 -1.28
CA ASP A 22 12.21 6.47 0.06
C ASP A 22 13.14 7.06 1.11
N VAL A 23 14.42 6.75 1.07
CA VAL A 23 15.41 7.21 2.06
C VAL A 23 15.49 8.73 2.09
N TYR A 24 15.53 9.39 0.94
CA TYR A 24 15.81 10.84 0.86
C TYR A 24 14.56 11.71 0.75
N PHE A 25 13.43 11.17 0.36
CA PHE A 25 12.22 11.94 0.10
C PHE A 25 11.02 11.45 0.93
N THR A 26 10.56 10.22 0.71
CA THR A 26 9.31 9.74 1.30
C THR A 26 9.40 9.58 2.82
N ARG A 27 10.49 8.98 3.33
CA ARG A 27 10.67 8.72 4.76
C ARG A 27 10.87 9.99 5.60
N PRO A 28 11.71 10.97 5.20
CA PRO A 28 11.83 12.23 5.93
C PRO A 28 10.52 13.00 6.02
N ILE A 29 9.79 13.09 4.89
CA ILE A 29 8.47 13.75 4.85
C ILE A 29 7.47 12.98 5.72
N GLY A 30 7.39 11.66 5.57
CA GLY A 30 6.54 10.80 6.38
C GLY A 30 6.83 10.94 7.88
N LEU A 31 8.10 11.08 8.28
CA LEU A 31 8.48 11.26 9.68
C LEU A 31 7.97 12.60 10.26
N VAL A 32 8.02 13.68 9.48
CA VAL A 32 7.46 14.98 9.88
C VAL A 32 5.96 14.87 10.11
N PHE A 33 5.23 14.23 9.18
CA PHE A 33 3.81 13.97 9.33
C PHE A 33 3.51 13.02 10.51
N ALA A 34 4.33 12.00 10.73
CA ALA A 34 4.17 11.08 11.87
C ALA A 34 4.28 11.81 13.21
N PHE A 35 5.21 12.76 13.33
CA PHE A 35 5.30 13.62 14.53
C PHE A 35 4.06 14.49 14.71
N MET A 36 3.55 15.06 13.63
CA MET A 36 2.33 15.87 13.65
C MET A 36 1.12 15.04 14.11
N TRP A 37 0.91 13.86 13.50
CA TRP A 37 -0.19 12.96 13.86
C TRP A 37 -0.05 12.41 15.28
N LYS A 38 1.19 12.10 15.71
CA LYS A 38 1.46 11.67 17.08
C LYS A 38 1.06 12.75 18.07
N LYS A 39 1.39 14.02 17.80
CA LYS A 39 1.02 15.17 18.67
C LYS A 39 -0.50 15.36 18.72
N LEU A 40 -1.21 15.08 17.65
CA LEU A 40 -2.67 15.14 17.56
C LEU A 40 -3.35 13.89 18.16
N GLY A 41 -2.59 12.87 18.57
CA GLY A 41 -3.13 11.63 19.13
C GLY A 41 -3.83 10.72 18.11
N VAL A 42 -3.61 10.95 16.81
CA VAL A 42 -4.26 10.17 15.73
C VAL A 42 -3.76 8.74 15.73
N HIS A 43 -4.67 7.78 15.54
CA HIS A 43 -4.33 6.38 15.44
C HIS A 43 -3.73 6.06 14.05
N PRO A 44 -2.68 5.19 13.95
CA PRO A 44 -2.09 4.82 12.65
C PRO A 44 -3.12 4.38 11.60
N ASN A 45 -4.04 3.49 11.96
CA ASN A 45 -5.08 3.02 11.05
C ASN A 45 -5.97 4.13 10.45
N ALA A 46 -6.14 5.26 11.16
CA ALA A 46 -6.88 6.40 10.62
C ALA A 46 -6.09 7.09 9.50
N VAL A 47 -4.76 7.08 9.58
CA VAL A 47 -3.88 7.61 8.53
C VAL A 47 -3.90 6.68 7.31
N THR A 48 -3.91 5.36 7.53
CA THR A 48 -4.10 4.36 6.47
C THR A 48 -5.44 4.55 5.75
N ILE A 49 -6.54 4.75 6.49
CA ILE A 49 -7.86 5.03 5.88
C ILE A 49 -7.83 6.34 5.09
N LEU A 50 -7.14 7.37 5.58
CA LEU A 50 -6.97 8.62 4.86
C LEU A 50 -6.21 8.42 3.54
N SER A 51 -5.17 7.58 3.54
CA SER A 51 -4.45 7.22 2.32
C SER A 51 -5.37 6.57 1.28
N MET A 52 -6.29 5.68 1.71
CA MET A 52 -7.29 5.08 0.82
C MET A 52 -8.16 6.14 0.15
N PHE A 53 -8.63 7.15 0.89
CA PHE A 53 -9.43 8.23 0.30
C PHE A 53 -8.64 9.05 -0.73
N PHE A 54 -7.38 9.33 -0.47
CA PHE A 54 -6.52 10.01 -1.45
C PHE A 54 -6.28 9.15 -2.69
N GLY A 55 -6.02 7.84 -2.51
CA GLY A 55 -5.84 6.91 -3.62
C GLY A 55 -7.09 6.74 -4.48
N MET A 56 -8.27 6.61 -3.86
CA MET A 56 -9.55 6.61 -4.58
C MET A 56 -9.80 7.92 -5.32
N GLY A 57 -9.48 9.06 -4.68
CA GLY A 57 -9.56 10.38 -5.31
C GLY A 57 -8.62 10.50 -6.51
N ALA A 58 -7.40 9.95 -6.42
CA ALA A 58 -6.47 9.90 -7.54
C ALA A 58 -7.05 9.06 -8.70
N GLY A 59 -7.61 7.88 -8.41
CA GLY A 59 -8.30 7.06 -9.40
C GLY A 59 -9.43 7.84 -10.09
N TYR A 60 -10.28 8.53 -9.33
CA TYR A 60 -11.32 9.37 -9.90
C TYR A 60 -10.78 10.46 -10.83
N MET A 61 -9.69 11.13 -10.44
CA MET A 61 -9.06 12.15 -11.28
C MET A 61 -8.49 11.58 -12.59
N PHE A 62 -7.92 10.37 -12.57
CA PHE A 62 -7.37 9.72 -13.77
C PHE A 62 -8.43 9.25 -14.78
N TYR A 63 -9.70 9.25 -14.41
CA TYR A 63 -10.79 9.05 -15.37
C TYR A 63 -10.84 10.15 -16.42
N PHE A 64 -10.54 11.40 -16.06
CA PHE A 64 -10.56 12.54 -16.97
C PHE A 64 -9.33 12.57 -17.87
N THR A 65 -9.47 13.16 -19.07
CA THR A 65 -8.41 13.19 -20.07
C THR A 65 -7.56 14.46 -20.05
N ASP A 66 -8.04 15.49 -19.38
CA ASP A 66 -7.36 16.78 -19.33
C ASP A 66 -6.17 16.79 -18.36
N LEU A 67 -5.22 17.68 -18.63
CA LEU A 67 -3.98 17.75 -17.86
C LEU A 67 -4.20 18.12 -16.40
N CYS A 68 -5.14 19.02 -16.12
CA CYS A 68 -5.39 19.50 -14.75
C CYS A 68 -5.84 18.36 -13.82
N HIS A 69 -6.81 17.53 -14.26
CA HIS A 69 -7.25 16.38 -13.49
C HIS A 69 -6.13 15.34 -13.35
N ASN A 70 -5.38 15.05 -14.42
CA ASN A 70 -4.28 14.09 -14.33
C ASN A 70 -3.17 14.57 -13.37
N LEU A 71 -2.81 15.86 -13.38
CA LEU A 71 -1.88 16.43 -12.39
C LEU A 71 -2.46 16.39 -10.97
N GLY A 72 -3.75 16.69 -10.80
CA GLY A 72 -4.45 16.55 -9.54
C GLY A 72 -4.43 15.11 -9.02
N GLY A 73 -4.63 14.13 -9.91
CA GLY A 73 -4.52 12.71 -9.61
C GLY A 73 -3.13 12.31 -9.13
N ILE A 74 -2.06 12.82 -9.78
CA ILE A 74 -0.68 12.58 -9.35
C ILE A 74 -0.45 13.14 -7.94
N VAL A 75 -0.90 14.38 -7.67
CA VAL A 75 -0.74 14.99 -6.34
C VAL A 75 -1.48 14.18 -5.27
N LEU A 76 -2.72 13.74 -5.54
CA LEU A 76 -3.47 12.90 -4.61
C LEU A 76 -2.79 11.55 -4.36
N LEU A 77 -2.22 10.93 -5.41
CA LEU A 77 -1.48 9.67 -5.27
C LEU A 77 -0.19 9.86 -4.46
N MET A 78 0.51 10.98 -4.63
CA MET A 78 1.66 11.32 -3.79
C MET A 78 1.25 11.49 -2.32
N LEU A 79 0.13 12.16 -2.05
CA LEU A 79 -0.39 12.31 -0.69
C LEU A 79 -0.80 10.95 -0.10
N ALA A 80 -1.40 10.06 -0.89
CA ALA A 80 -1.71 8.70 -0.48
C ALA A 80 -0.43 7.97 -0.05
N ASN A 81 0.62 8.00 -0.87
CA ASN A 81 1.92 7.37 -0.59
C ASN A 81 2.59 7.97 0.66
N PHE A 82 2.50 9.29 0.87
CA PHE A 82 3.02 9.90 2.10
C PHE A 82 2.25 9.47 3.34
N CYS A 83 0.93 9.35 3.28
CA CYS A 83 0.12 8.85 4.40
C CYS A 83 0.48 7.41 4.73
N ASP A 84 0.63 6.55 3.73
CA ASP A 84 1.06 5.17 3.83
C ASP A 84 2.43 5.04 4.50
N SER A 85 3.45 5.76 3.99
CA SER A 85 4.76 5.80 4.66
C SER A 85 4.68 6.31 6.11
N THR A 86 3.75 7.23 6.39
CA THR A 86 3.57 7.87 7.68
C THR A 86 2.94 6.95 8.72
N ASP A 87 1.93 6.15 8.35
CA ASP A 87 1.20 5.30 9.30
C ASP A 87 2.09 4.20 9.90
N GLY A 88 2.93 3.55 9.08
CA GLY A 88 3.92 2.60 9.53
C GLY A 88 4.97 3.24 10.46
N GLN A 89 5.41 4.47 10.19
CA GLN A 89 6.31 5.22 11.08
C GLN A 89 5.59 5.59 12.38
N LEU A 90 4.36 6.07 12.31
CA LEU A 90 3.53 6.40 13.46
C LEU A 90 3.25 5.17 14.34
N ALA A 91 2.97 4.00 13.72
CA ALA A 91 2.77 2.74 14.44
C ALA A 91 4.03 2.33 15.21
N ARG A 92 5.22 2.47 14.61
CA ARG A 92 6.51 2.22 15.29
C ARG A 92 6.75 3.21 16.43
N MET A 93 6.53 4.51 16.20
CA MET A 93 6.76 5.57 17.20
C MET A 93 5.79 5.53 18.40
N THR A 94 4.60 4.95 18.22
CA THR A 94 3.56 4.87 19.26
C THR A 94 3.47 3.48 19.89
N GLY A 95 4.21 2.49 19.38
CA GLY A 95 4.13 1.10 19.82
C GLY A 95 2.80 0.42 19.46
N LYS A 96 2.00 1.00 18.56
CA LYS A 96 0.67 0.52 18.15
C LYS A 96 0.73 -0.34 16.89
N LYS A 97 1.74 -1.19 16.77
CA LYS A 97 1.79 -2.19 15.69
C LYS A 97 0.76 -3.29 15.98
N THR A 98 -0.13 -3.55 15.04
CA THR A 98 -1.14 -4.61 15.14
C THR A 98 -1.20 -5.39 13.83
N LEU A 99 -1.59 -6.67 13.89
CA LEU A 99 -1.84 -7.49 12.70
C LEU A 99 -2.91 -6.84 11.80
N TRP A 100 -3.96 -6.28 12.41
CA TRP A 100 -4.99 -5.54 11.67
C TRP A 100 -4.47 -4.30 10.96
N GLY A 101 -3.53 -3.57 11.57
CA GLY A 101 -2.90 -2.41 10.92
C GLY A 101 -2.14 -2.82 9.67
N ARG A 102 -1.40 -3.95 9.71
CA ARG A 102 -0.65 -4.49 8.57
C ARG A 102 -1.58 -4.93 7.45
N ILE A 103 -2.63 -5.70 7.77
CA ILE A 103 -3.64 -6.12 6.78
C ILE A 103 -4.34 -4.92 6.13
N LEU A 104 -4.64 -3.88 6.92
CA LEU A 104 -5.28 -2.67 6.42
C LEU A 104 -4.36 -1.87 5.50
N ASP A 105 -3.06 -1.84 5.80
CA ASP A 105 -2.00 -1.20 5.03
C ASP A 105 -1.88 -1.85 3.63
N ASP A 106 -1.74 -3.18 3.58
CA ASP A 106 -1.71 -3.94 2.34
C ASP A 106 -2.99 -3.75 1.52
N PHE A 107 -4.16 -3.81 2.18
CA PHE A 107 -5.45 -3.58 1.55
C PHE A 107 -5.61 -2.15 1.00
N ALA A 108 -5.01 -1.16 1.63
CA ALA A 108 -5.06 0.22 1.15
C ALA A 108 -4.40 0.36 -0.22
N GLY A 109 -3.24 -0.26 -0.41
CA GLY A 109 -2.55 -0.33 -1.71
C GLY A 109 -3.41 -0.98 -2.80
N ASP A 110 -4.05 -2.12 -2.50
CA ASP A 110 -4.95 -2.81 -3.42
C ASP A 110 -6.12 -1.91 -3.86
N VAL A 111 -6.72 -1.16 -2.93
CA VAL A 111 -7.81 -0.21 -3.22
C VAL A 111 -7.35 0.89 -4.17
N TRP A 112 -6.16 1.47 -3.98
CA TRP A 112 -5.66 2.51 -4.89
C TRP A 112 -5.50 1.97 -6.31
N PHE A 113 -4.80 0.84 -6.45
CA PHE A 113 -4.55 0.24 -7.76
C PHE A 113 -5.83 -0.18 -8.44
N PHE A 114 -6.77 -0.78 -7.71
CA PHE A 114 -8.09 -1.12 -8.25
C PHE A 114 -8.80 0.10 -8.81
N CYS A 115 -8.87 1.20 -8.05
CA CYS A 115 -9.51 2.44 -8.49
C CYS A 115 -8.82 3.06 -9.72
N ILE A 116 -7.48 3.02 -9.76
CA ILE A 116 -6.70 3.51 -10.90
C ILE A 116 -6.94 2.65 -12.14
N TYR A 117 -6.85 1.32 -12.04
CA TYR A 117 -7.13 0.43 -13.16
C TYR A 117 -8.56 0.59 -13.67
N LEU A 118 -9.54 0.65 -12.76
CA LEU A 118 -10.95 0.88 -13.10
C LEU A 118 -11.12 2.19 -13.88
N ALA A 119 -10.55 3.28 -13.38
CA ALA A 119 -10.64 4.59 -14.03
C ALA A 119 -10.01 4.59 -15.44
N ILE A 120 -8.83 3.97 -15.59
CA ILE A 120 -8.14 3.84 -16.87
C ILE A 120 -8.97 2.99 -17.84
N CYS A 121 -9.55 1.87 -17.39
CA CYS A 121 -10.41 1.04 -18.23
C CYS A 121 -11.65 1.80 -18.71
N LEU A 122 -12.36 2.47 -17.80
CA LEU A 122 -13.52 3.29 -18.12
C LEU A 122 -13.20 4.42 -19.10
N ARG A 123 -12.02 5.03 -18.95
CA ARG A 123 -11.55 6.11 -19.83
C ARG A 123 -11.19 5.61 -21.22
N LEU A 124 -10.47 4.47 -21.32
CA LEU A 124 -9.90 4.00 -22.57
C LEU A 124 -10.87 3.14 -23.41
N GLN A 125 -11.87 2.48 -22.81
CA GLN A 125 -12.73 1.53 -23.51
C GLN A 125 -13.40 2.10 -24.78
N HIS A 126 -13.64 3.43 -24.83
CA HIS A 126 -14.25 4.12 -25.96
C HIS A 126 -13.23 4.81 -26.87
N GLN A 127 -11.93 4.72 -26.56
CA GLN A 127 -10.87 5.33 -27.34
C GLN A 127 -10.34 4.33 -28.40
N PRO A 128 -9.85 4.85 -29.54
CA PRO A 128 -9.23 3.98 -30.55
C PRO A 128 -7.94 3.38 -30.04
N MET A 129 -7.70 2.12 -30.35
CA MET A 129 -6.40 1.49 -30.11
C MET A 129 -5.33 2.12 -31.00
N PRO A 130 -4.10 2.32 -30.49
CA PRO A 130 -2.98 2.72 -31.32
C PRO A 130 -2.79 1.75 -32.52
N TYR A 131 -2.53 2.33 -33.69
CA TYR A 131 -2.27 1.56 -34.93
C TYR A 131 -3.43 0.70 -35.46
N THR A 132 -4.65 0.83 -34.91
CA THR A 132 -5.83 0.11 -35.38
C THR A 132 -7.01 1.06 -35.59
N HIS A 133 -8.03 0.60 -36.34
CA HIS A 133 -9.28 1.35 -36.53
C HIS A 133 -10.39 0.94 -35.54
N THR A 134 -10.04 0.09 -34.55
CA THR A 134 -10.99 -0.43 -33.56
C THR A 134 -10.77 0.24 -32.21
N ASN A 135 -11.83 0.35 -31.41
CA ASN A 135 -11.73 0.85 -30.04
C ASN A 135 -11.23 -0.25 -29.10
N TRP A 136 -10.66 0.15 -27.96
CA TRP A 136 -10.21 -0.75 -26.91
C TRP A 136 -11.32 -1.71 -26.44
N GLY A 137 -12.53 -1.21 -26.20
CA GLY A 137 -13.68 -2.03 -25.78
C GLY A 137 -13.32 -2.98 -24.63
N ILE A 138 -13.62 -4.27 -24.83
CA ILE A 138 -13.34 -5.33 -23.85
C ILE A 138 -11.84 -5.61 -23.66
N TRP A 139 -11.01 -5.31 -24.65
CA TRP A 139 -9.58 -5.63 -24.60
C TRP A 139 -8.84 -4.89 -23.49
N ILE A 140 -9.26 -3.64 -23.17
CA ILE A 140 -8.63 -2.92 -22.06
C ILE A 140 -8.91 -3.56 -20.70
N TRP A 141 -10.11 -4.15 -20.53
CA TRP A 141 -10.47 -4.87 -19.31
C TRP A 141 -9.68 -6.18 -19.17
N MET A 142 -9.49 -6.90 -20.28
CA MET A 142 -8.65 -8.11 -20.29
C MET A 142 -7.20 -7.76 -19.98
N LEU A 143 -6.66 -6.69 -20.56
CA LEU A 143 -5.31 -6.21 -20.30
C LEU A 143 -5.15 -5.80 -18.84
N ALA A 144 -6.11 -5.06 -18.28
CA ALA A 144 -6.09 -4.64 -16.88
C ALA A 144 -6.17 -5.84 -15.92
N ALA A 145 -7.00 -6.85 -16.24
CA ALA A 145 -7.08 -8.08 -15.47
C ALA A 145 -5.74 -8.85 -15.47
N ILE A 146 -5.11 -8.99 -16.64
CA ILE A 146 -3.79 -9.62 -16.76
C ILE A 146 -2.75 -8.80 -15.98
N ALA A 147 -2.70 -7.48 -16.21
CA ALA A 147 -1.74 -6.61 -15.53
C ALA A 147 -1.92 -6.59 -14.01
N GLY A 148 -3.15 -6.53 -13.52
CA GLY A 148 -3.46 -6.52 -12.10
C GLY A 148 -3.25 -7.87 -11.41
N PHE A 149 -3.95 -8.91 -11.88
CA PHE A 149 -3.98 -10.20 -11.18
C PHE A 149 -2.79 -11.11 -11.51
N LEU A 150 -2.27 -11.10 -12.74
CA LEU A 150 -1.19 -12.01 -13.14
C LEU A 150 0.20 -11.36 -13.07
N CYS A 151 0.29 -10.03 -13.13
CA CYS A 151 1.58 -9.35 -13.09
C CYS A 151 1.77 -8.58 -11.77
N HIS A 152 0.94 -7.59 -11.49
CA HIS A 152 1.15 -6.66 -10.38
C HIS A 152 1.03 -7.35 -9.01
N SER A 153 -0.05 -8.05 -8.75
CA SER A 153 -0.29 -8.69 -7.45
C SER A 153 0.76 -9.76 -7.11
N PRO A 154 1.08 -10.74 -8.00
CA PRO A 154 2.14 -11.70 -7.70
C PRO A 154 3.53 -11.08 -7.58
N GLN A 155 3.83 -10.06 -8.39
CA GLN A 155 5.12 -9.36 -8.32
C GLN A 155 5.30 -8.61 -7.01
N SER A 156 4.26 -7.92 -6.53
CA SER A 156 4.27 -7.24 -5.24
C SER A 156 4.47 -8.21 -4.09
N SER A 157 3.69 -9.30 -4.07
CA SER A 157 3.78 -10.33 -3.04
C SER A 157 5.16 -11.01 -3.00
N LEU A 158 5.72 -11.35 -4.17
CA LEU A 158 7.06 -11.94 -4.26
C LEU A 158 8.14 -10.97 -3.80
N SER A 159 8.02 -9.69 -4.18
CA SER A 159 8.98 -8.65 -3.75
C SER A 159 8.99 -8.50 -2.23
N ASP A 160 7.80 -8.45 -1.60
CA ASP A 160 7.71 -8.36 -0.15
C ASP A 160 8.25 -9.65 0.52
N TYR A 161 7.89 -10.81 0.02
CA TYR A 161 8.38 -12.10 0.54
C TYR A 161 9.91 -12.18 0.54
N TYR A 162 10.57 -11.85 -0.58
CA TYR A 162 12.03 -11.85 -0.65
C TYR A 162 12.66 -10.78 0.24
N ARG A 163 12.01 -9.62 0.40
CA ARG A 163 12.44 -8.60 1.33
C ARG A 163 12.38 -9.11 2.77
N GLN A 164 11.33 -9.82 3.16
CA GLN A 164 11.20 -10.40 4.49
C GLN A 164 12.25 -11.49 4.75
N ILE A 165 12.53 -12.34 3.77
CA ILE A 165 13.64 -13.33 3.86
C ILE A 165 14.98 -12.62 4.09
N HIS A 166 15.27 -11.57 3.33
CA HIS A 166 16.50 -10.80 3.50
C HIS A 166 16.60 -10.19 4.91
N LEU A 167 15.52 -9.60 5.41
CA LEU A 167 15.45 -9.06 6.76
C LEU A 167 15.64 -10.13 7.83
N PHE A 168 15.12 -11.34 7.63
CA PHE A 168 15.31 -12.46 8.53
C PHE A 168 16.80 -12.85 8.65
N PHE A 169 17.53 -12.92 7.53
CA PHE A 169 18.96 -13.21 7.56
C PHE A 169 19.82 -12.10 8.18
N LEU A 170 19.40 -10.84 8.04
CA LEU A 170 20.13 -9.69 8.61
C LEU A 170 19.84 -9.44 10.09
N LYS A 171 18.60 -9.61 10.54
CA LYS A 171 18.12 -9.17 11.86
C LYS A 171 17.50 -10.29 12.70
N GLY A 172 17.41 -11.50 12.16
CA GLY A 172 16.74 -12.63 12.80
C GLY A 172 15.21 -12.48 12.84
N GLU A 173 14.54 -13.34 13.60
CA GLU A 173 13.06 -13.37 13.73
C GLU A 173 12.49 -12.05 14.24
N ALA A 174 13.16 -11.34 15.13
CA ALA A 174 12.70 -10.07 15.67
C ALA A 174 12.70 -8.92 14.65
N GLY A 175 13.42 -9.06 13.54
CA GLY A 175 13.56 -8.03 12.49
C GLY A 175 12.79 -8.32 11.21
N SER A 176 12.22 -9.51 11.08
CA SER A 176 11.41 -9.92 9.93
C SER A 176 9.94 -10.08 10.32
N GLU A 177 9.07 -9.95 9.34
CA GLU A 177 7.63 -10.22 9.47
C GLU A 177 7.27 -11.53 8.75
N LEU A 178 8.23 -12.48 8.70
CA LEU A 178 7.98 -13.83 8.17
C LEU A 178 7.08 -14.59 9.13
N ASP A 179 5.83 -14.72 8.75
CA ASP A 179 4.86 -15.50 9.49
C ASP A 179 4.95 -16.99 9.11
N SER A 180 4.82 -17.86 10.09
CA SER A 180 4.72 -19.29 9.82
C SER A 180 3.33 -19.63 9.27
N TYR A 181 3.27 -20.38 8.15
CA TYR A 181 2.00 -20.88 7.60
C TYR A 181 1.15 -21.61 8.66
N ALA A 182 1.79 -22.40 9.52
CA ALA A 182 1.10 -23.13 10.57
C ALA A 182 0.43 -22.19 11.59
N GLU A 183 1.08 -21.09 11.94
CA GLU A 183 0.57 -20.07 12.85
C GLU A 183 -0.58 -19.31 12.22
N GLN A 184 -0.41 -18.81 10.98
CA GLN A 184 -1.45 -18.10 10.25
C GLN A 184 -2.67 -18.97 9.99
N HIS A 185 -2.49 -20.25 9.68
CA HIS A 185 -3.57 -21.20 9.51
C HIS A 185 -4.33 -21.49 10.83
N SER A 186 -3.63 -21.51 11.97
CA SER A 186 -4.25 -21.64 13.29
C SER A 186 -5.11 -20.42 13.63
N ILE A 187 -4.63 -19.21 13.32
CA ILE A 187 -5.36 -17.96 13.49
C ILE A 187 -6.61 -17.95 12.60
N TYR A 188 -6.46 -18.31 11.31
CA TYR A 188 -7.60 -18.43 10.39
C TYR A 188 -8.68 -19.37 10.89
N LYS A 189 -8.29 -20.53 11.45
CA LYS A 189 -9.23 -21.48 12.05
C LYS A 189 -9.91 -20.92 13.31
N SER A 190 -9.20 -20.15 14.13
CA SER A 190 -9.75 -19.54 15.35
C SER A 190 -10.80 -18.47 15.05
N LEU A 191 -10.75 -17.83 13.86
CA LEU A 191 -11.74 -16.85 13.38
C LEU A 191 -13.07 -17.52 12.96
N SER A 192 -13.48 -18.60 13.62
CA SER A 192 -14.75 -19.28 13.35
C SER A 192 -15.90 -18.55 14.02
N GLY A 193 -16.93 -18.14 13.25
CA GLY A 193 -18.16 -17.53 13.74
C GLY A 193 -18.74 -16.48 12.79
N LYS A 194 -20.08 -16.30 12.83
CA LYS A 194 -20.79 -15.34 11.95
C LYS A 194 -20.34 -13.88 12.12
N GLY A 195 -19.82 -13.51 13.32
CA GLY A 195 -19.32 -12.15 13.60
C GLY A 195 -17.95 -11.84 12.97
N ASN A 196 -17.21 -12.85 12.51
CA ASN A 196 -15.82 -12.71 12.02
C ASN A 196 -15.69 -12.89 10.50
N PHE A 197 -16.80 -12.81 9.75
CA PHE A 197 -16.79 -13.05 8.30
C PHE A 197 -15.77 -12.18 7.57
N TRP A 198 -15.80 -10.87 7.81
CA TRP A 198 -14.86 -9.92 7.17
C TRP A 198 -13.42 -10.16 7.64
N ALA A 199 -13.22 -10.40 8.95
CA ALA A 199 -11.92 -10.75 9.49
C ALA A 199 -11.33 -11.99 8.80
N LYS A 200 -12.16 -13.01 8.59
CA LYS A 200 -11.77 -14.26 7.94
C LYS A 200 -11.47 -14.06 6.45
N ALA A 201 -12.28 -13.25 5.75
CA ALA A 201 -12.07 -12.92 4.34
C ALA A 201 -10.77 -12.16 4.12
N PHE A 202 -10.49 -11.15 4.94
CA PHE A 202 -9.22 -10.40 4.87
C PHE A 202 -8.01 -11.27 5.22
N HIS A 203 -8.13 -12.11 6.25
CA HIS A 203 -7.05 -13.02 6.65
C HIS A 203 -6.76 -14.09 5.60
N TYR A 204 -7.78 -14.56 4.87
CA TYR A 204 -7.60 -15.50 3.77
C TYR A 204 -6.77 -14.88 2.61
N ASN A 205 -6.96 -13.61 2.35
CA ASN A 205 -6.20 -12.91 1.30
C ASN A 205 -4.75 -12.61 1.73
N TYR A 206 -4.52 -12.55 3.04
CA TYR A 206 -3.20 -12.28 3.62
C TYR A 206 -2.35 -13.56 3.81
N ALA A 207 -2.97 -14.69 4.14
CA ALA A 207 -2.30 -15.97 4.43
C ALA A 207 -2.01 -16.80 3.16
#